data_c8a1104e32a443cb63d81fa722302f31
#
_entry.id   c8a1104e32a443cb63d81fa722302f31
#
_cell.length_a   1.000
_cell.length_b   1.000
_cell.length_c   1.000
_cell.angle_alpha   90.00
_cell.angle_beta   90.00
_cell.angle_gamma   90.00
#
_symmetry.space_group_name_H-M   'P 1'
#
loop_
_entity.id
_entity.type
_entity.pdbx_description
1 polymer ?
#
loop_
_entity_poly.entity_id
_entity_poly.type
_entity_poly.pdbx_seq_one_letter_code
_entity_poly.pdbx_strand_id
1 'polypeptide(L)'
;MEEILGVFIQESREQIAAMESDLLGMEQGNRDPEILNAIFRAAHTIKGGAGVVELAAIEGFTHVVENALDKLRNNEITTTSTLISILLHCCDHIGALLDRAAGGMLDADDTMQAAGEEIAERLRSCIG
;
A
#
# COMPACT_ATOMS: atom_id res chain seq x y z
N MET A 1 13.22 14.87 -14.03
CA MET A 1 12.44 13.69 -13.65
C MET A 1 13.10 12.87 -12.55
N GLU A 2 14.41 12.67 -12.60
CA GLU A 2 15.12 11.91 -11.57
C GLU A 2 14.99 12.49 -10.17
N GLU A 3 15.04 13.81 -10.03
CA GLU A 3 14.87 14.48 -8.75
C GLU A 3 13.48 14.28 -8.19
N ILE A 4 12.46 14.37 -9.05
CA ILE A 4 11.06 14.17 -8.66
C ILE A 4 10.86 12.71 -8.28
N LEU A 5 11.44 11.79 -9.04
CA LEU A 5 11.37 10.36 -8.73
C LEU A 5 12.02 10.05 -7.39
N GLY A 6 13.20 10.63 -7.12
CA GLY A 6 13.89 10.44 -5.85
C GLY A 6 13.09 10.94 -4.67
N VAL A 7 12.47 12.10 -4.80
CA VAL A 7 11.60 12.66 -3.76
C VAL A 7 10.38 11.75 -3.55
N PHE A 8 9.75 11.30 -4.62
CA PHE A 8 8.61 10.38 -4.53
C PHE A 8 8.99 9.11 -3.77
N ILE A 9 10.12 8.48 -4.12
CA ILE A 9 10.57 7.25 -3.47
C ILE A 9 10.82 7.48 -1.98
N GLN A 10 11.51 8.57 -1.64
CA GLN A 10 11.81 8.91 -0.25
C GLN A 10 10.52 9.13 0.56
N GLU A 11 9.62 9.94 0.05
CA GLU A 11 8.36 10.23 0.74
C GLU A 11 7.48 8.98 0.85
N SER A 12 7.45 8.15 -0.19
CA SER A 12 6.67 6.92 -0.18
C SER A 12 7.20 5.92 0.85
N ARG A 13 8.52 5.82 1.01
CA ARG A 13 9.12 4.98 2.05
C ARG A 13 8.70 5.43 3.44
N GLU A 14 8.63 6.74 3.67
CA GLU A 14 8.15 7.31 4.93
C GLU A 14 6.67 6.96 5.16
N GLN A 15 5.85 7.06 4.12
CA GLN A 15 4.44 6.70 4.20
C GLN A 15 4.25 5.20 4.50
N ILE A 16 5.04 4.35 3.86
CA ILE A 16 4.99 2.90 4.12
C ILE A 16 5.36 2.59 5.56
N ALA A 17 6.41 3.22 6.09
CA ALA A 17 6.81 3.01 7.48
C ALA A 17 5.70 3.43 8.45
N ALA A 18 5.02 4.53 8.17
CA ALA A 18 3.89 4.99 8.99
C ALA A 18 2.71 4.00 8.91
N MET A 19 2.39 3.50 7.70
CA MET A 19 1.33 2.51 7.52
C MET A 19 1.63 1.24 8.30
N GLU A 20 2.86 0.73 8.22
CA GLU A 20 3.27 -0.48 8.94
C GLU A 20 3.13 -0.31 10.44
N SER A 21 3.59 0.83 10.98
CA SER A 21 3.48 1.12 12.40
C SER A 21 2.02 1.13 12.85
N ASP A 22 1.16 1.78 12.07
CA ASP A 22 -0.27 1.88 12.39
C ASP A 22 -0.95 0.51 12.30
N LEU A 23 -0.63 -0.28 11.28
CA LEU A 23 -1.18 -1.63 11.11
C LEU A 23 -0.74 -2.55 12.27
N LEU A 24 0.51 -2.45 12.71
CA LEU A 24 0.99 -3.22 13.86
C LEU A 24 0.27 -2.81 15.13
N GLY A 25 -0.03 -1.52 15.30
CA GLY A 25 -0.84 -1.03 16.41
C GLY A 25 -2.24 -1.62 16.39
N MET A 26 -2.85 -1.73 15.21
CA MET A 26 -4.16 -2.36 15.06
C MET A 26 -4.10 -3.86 15.38
N GLU A 27 -3.03 -4.53 15.01
CA GLU A 27 -2.82 -5.94 15.32
C GLU A 27 -2.78 -6.16 16.83
N GLN A 28 -2.26 -5.20 17.58
CA GLN A 28 -2.20 -5.23 19.03
C GLN A 28 -3.48 -4.76 19.72
N GLY A 29 -4.51 -4.44 18.94
CA GLY A 29 -5.82 -4.11 19.46
C GLY A 29 -6.24 -2.65 19.39
N ASN A 30 -5.39 -1.76 18.89
CA ASN A 30 -5.76 -0.36 18.74
C ASN A 30 -6.82 -0.21 17.65
N ARG A 31 -7.95 0.40 17.99
CA ARG A 31 -9.10 0.56 17.09
C ARG A 31 -9.55 2.02 16.97
N ASP A 32 -8.65 2.96 17.21
CA ASP A 32 -8.92 4.38 17.01
C ASP A 32 -9.24 4.63 15.53
N PRO A 33 -10.42 5.21 15.21
CA PRO A 33 -10.79 5.49 13.81
C PRO A 33 -9.78 6.35 13.06
N GLU A 34 -9.06 7.21 13.76
CA GLU A 34 -8.05 8.07 13.16
C GLU A 34 -6.88 7.27 12.56
N ILE A 35 -6.63 6.07 13.09
CA ILE A 35 -5.58 5.20 12.56
C ILE A 35 -5.93 4.76 11.13
N LEU A 36 -7.16 4.31 10.91
CA LEU A 36 -7.61 3.92 9.57
C LEU A 36 -7.58 5.09 8.60
N ASN A 37 -7.98 6.27 9.07
CA ASN A 37 -7.90 7.48 8.24
C ASN A 37 -6.45 7.82 7.88
N ALA A 38 -5.52 7.66 8.82
CA ALA A 38 -4.10 7.92 8.56
C ALA A 38 -3.52 6.93 7.54
N ILE A 39 -3.86 5.66 7.68
CA ILE A 39 -3.40 4.61 6.76
C ILE A 39 -3.97 4.88 5.36
N PHE A 40 -5.24 5.22 5.27
CA PHE A 40 -5.89 5.57 4.00
C PHE A 40 -5.19 6.75 3.32
N ARG A 41 -4.93 7.83 4.07
CA ARG A 41 -4.26 9.02 3.54
C ARG A 41 -2.85 8.69 3.03
N ALA A 42 -2.13 7.84 3.75
CA ALA A 42 -0.80 7.41 3.33
C ALA A 42 -0.86 6.66 1.99
N ALA A 43 -1.77 5.71 1.86
CA ALA A 43 -1.96 4.97 0.60
C ALA A 43 -2.37 5.91 -0.54
N HIS A 44 -3.27 6.84 -0.27
CA HIS A 44 -3.72 7.81 -1.26
C HIS A 44 -2.57 8.71 -1.75
N THR A 45 -1.70 9.14 -0.83
CA THR A 45 -0.53 9.95 -1.15
C THR A 45 0.44 9.17 -2.06
N ILE A 46 0.71 7.90 -1.74
CA ILE A 46 1.58 7.06 -2.57
C ILE A 46 0.98 6.88 -3.97
N LYS A 47 -0.31 6.55 -4.04
CA LYS A 47 -1.00 6.36 -5.32
C LYS A 47 -0.92 7.62 -6.18
N GLY A 48 -1.23 8.78 -5.59
CA GLY A 48 -1.21 10.06 -6.32
C GLY A 48 0.18 10.41 -6.84
N GLY A 49 1.20 10.22 -6.00
CA GLY A 49 2.59 10.46 -6.40
C GLY A 49 3.05 9.51 -7.50
N ALA A 50 2.66 8.23 -7.40
CA ALA A 50 3.00 7.22 -8.41
C ALA A 50 2.42 7.60 -9.77
N GLY A 51 1.21 8.16 -9.80
CA GLY A 51 0.60 8.64 -11.03
C GLY A 51 1.39 9.80 -11.65
N VAL A 52 1.88 10.72 -10.83
CA VAL A 52 2.67 11.87 -11.30
C VAL A 52 3.99 11.42 -11.91
N VAL A 53 4.67 10.44 -11.33
CA VAL A 53 5.95 9.93 -11.83
C VAL A 53 5.79 8.74 -12.78
N GLU A 54 4.55 8.40 -13.11
CA GLU A 54 4.20 7.36 -14.09
C GLU A 54 4.72 5.96 -13.73
N LEU A 55 4.67 5.61 -12.44
CA LEU A 55 4.98 4.26 -11.97
C LEU A 55 3.69 3.44 -11.88
N ALA A 56 3.24 2.94 -13.03
CA ALA A 56 1.94 2.28 -13.17
C ALA A 56 1.75 1.08 -12.24
N ALA A 57 2.81 0.29 -12.00
CA ALA A 57 2.72 -0.88 -11.13
C ALA A 57 2.40 -0.47 -9.69
N ILE A 58 3.05 0.58 -9.20
CA ILE A 58 2.82 1.08 -7.84
C ILE A 58 1.42 1.71 -7.76
N GLU A 59 1.08 2.53 -8.75
CA GLU A 59 -0.24 3.18 -8.78
C GLU A 59 -1.37 2.16 -8.76
N GLY A 60 -1.30 1.16 -9.62
CA GLY A 60 -2.35 0.14 -9.74
C GLY A 60 -2.48 -0.73 -8.50
N PHE A 61 -1.36 -1.17 -7.94
CA PHE A 61 -1.38 -1.99 -6.73
C PHE A 61 -1.90 -1.19 -5.52
N THR A 62 -1.42 0.04 -5.37
CA THR A 62 -1.83 0.90 -4.26
C THR A 62 -3.32 1.27 -4.36
N HIS A 63 -3.85 1.38 -5.58
CA HIS A 63 -5.28 1.62 -5.78
C HIS A 63 -6.12 0.49 -5.16
N VAL A 64 -5.70 -0.76 -5.33
CA VAL A 64 -6.40 -1.90 -4.73
C VAL A 64 -6.38 -1.80 -3.20
N VAL A 65 -5.24 -1.43 -2.63
CA VAL A 65 -5.09 -1.24 -1.18
C VAL A 65 -5.99 -0.11 -0.70
N GLU A 66 -6.01 1.00 -1.41
CA GLU A 66 -6.85 2.15 -1.07
C GLU A 66 -8.32 1.78 -1.02
N ASN A 67 -8.79 0.99 -1.99
CA ASN A 67 -10.19 0.55 -2.02
C ASN A 67 -10.55 -0.28 -0.79
N ALA A 68 -9.67 -1.17 -0.36
CA ALA A 68 -9.89 -1.98 0.83
C ALA A 68 -9.94 -1.11 2.09
N LEU A 69 -9.02 -0.16 2.19
CA LEU A 69 -8.96 0.77 3.33
C LEU A 69 -10.20 1.66 3.39
N ASP A 70 -10.73 2.06 2.24
CA ASP A 70 -11.94 2.87 2.18
C ASP A 70 -13.14 2.09 2.74
N LYS A 71 -13.25 0.81 2.38
CA LYS A 71 -14.31 -0.06 2.93
C LYS A 71 -14.17 -0.24 4.43
N LEU A 72 -12.94 -0.39 4.94
CA LEU A 72 -12.69 -0.49 6.38
C LEU A 72 -13.12 0.77 7.12
N ARG A 73 -12.71 1.94 6.64
CA ARG A 73 -13.02 3.20 7.34
C ARG A 73 -14.50 3.57 7.26
N ASN A 74 -15.21 3.06 6.26
CA ASN A 74 -16.65 3.27 6.12
C ASN A 74 -17.47 2.17 6.81
N ASN A 75 -16.83 1.29 7.56
CA ASN A 75 -17.46 0.18 8.28
C ASN A 75 -18.22 -0.80 7.36
N GLU A 76 -17.83 -0.89 6.10
CA GLU A 76 -18.44 -1.83 5.16
C GLU A 76 -17.92 -3.26 5.36
N ILE A 77 -16.70 -3.37 5.93
CA ILE A 77 -16.10 -4.66 6.28
C ILE A 77 -15.51 -4.57 7.68
N THR A 78 -15.36 -5.73 8.32
CA THR A 78 -14.83 -5.83 9.68
C THR A 78 -13.31 -6.00 9.65
N THR A 79 -12.63 -5.31 10.57
CA THR A 79 -11.19 -5.49 10.75
C THR A 79 -10.92 -6.85 11.40
N THR A 80 -10.16 -7.69 10.71
CA THR A 80 -9.74 -9.00 11.23
C THR A 80 -8.21 -9.10 11.23
N SER A 81 -7.67 -10.01 12.02
CA SER A 81 -6.21 -10.23 12.03
C SER A 81 -5.71 -10.69 10.67
N THR A 82 -6.50 -11.47 9.94
CA THR A 82 -6.16 -11.90 8.58
C THR A 82 -6.04 -10.71 7.64
N LEU A 83 -7.00 -9.80 7.70
CA LEU A 83 -6.99 -8.60 6.85
C LEU A 83 -5.79 -7.70 7.17
N ILE A 84 -5.50 -7.49 8.46
CA ILE A 84 -4.33 -6.70 8.89
C ILE A 84 -3.04 -7.32 8.34
N SER A 85 -2.91 -8.65 8.44
CA SER A 85 -1.74 -9.37 7.94
C SER A 85 -1.57 -9.18 6.43
N ILE A 86 -2.66 -9.26 5.67
CA ILE A 86 -2.62 -9.06 4.22
C ILE A 86 -2.23 -7.61 3.90
N LEU A 87 -2.73 -6.63 4.63
CA LEU A 87 -2.36 -5.23 4.44
C LEU A 87 -0.89 -4.99 4.72
N LEU A 88 -0.32 -5.68 5.73
CA LEU A 88 1.13 -5.62 5.98
C LEU A 88 1.92 -6.20 4.80
N HIS A 89 1.45 -7.30 4.21
CA HIS A 89 2.06 -7.85 3.00
C HIS A 89 1.96 -6.87 1.83
N CYS A 90 0.89 -6.10 1.75
CA CYS A 90 0.74 -5.05 0.74
C CYS A 90 1.83 -3.98 0.91
N CYS A 91 2.11 -3.58 2.15
CA CYS A 91 3.18 -2.62 2.44
C CYS A 91 4.53 -3.16 1.99
N ASP A 92 4.82 -4.43 2.27
CA ASP A 92 6.07 -5.08 1.84
C ASP A 92 6.20 -5.08 0.32
N HIS A 93 5.10 -5.37 -0.38
CA HIS A 93 5.12 -5.39 -1.84
C HIS A 93 5.35 -4.01 -2.45
N ILE A 94 4.68 -2.99 -1.92
CA ILE A 94 4.91 -1.61 -2.37
C ILE A 94 6.36 -1.21 -2.12
N GLY A 95 6.91 -1.57 -0.96
CA GLY A 95 8.32 -1.34 -0.62
C GLY A 95 9.27 -1.99 -1.63
N ALA A 96 8.97 -3.23 -2.03
CA ALA A 96 9.77 -3.93 -3.04
C ALA A 96 9.71 -3.23 -4.41
N LEU A 97 8.55 -2.75 -4.80
CA LEU A 97 8.38 -1.97 -6.05
C LEU A 97 9.16 -0.65 -5.98
N LEU A 98 9.16 0.01 -4.82
CA LEU A 98 9.92 1.23 -4.61
C LEU A 98 11.43 0.97 -4.72
N ASP A 99 11.91 -0.12 -4.12
CA ASP A 99 13.33 -0.49 -4.18
C ASP A 99 13.75 -0.78 -5.62
N ARG A 100 12.89 -1.45 -6.38
CA ARG A 100 13.13 -1.72 -7.78
C ARG A 100 13.21 -0.42 -8.60
N ALA A 101 12.29 0.51 -8.34
CA ALA A 101 12.30 1.82 -9.00
C ALA A 101 13.55 2.63 -8.64
N ALA A 102 13.99 2.55 -7.38
CA ALA A 102 15.22 3.20 -6.92
C ALA A 102 16.46 2.67 -7.65
N GLY A 103 16.42 1.40 -8.06
CA GLY A 103 17.47 0.78 -8.87
C GLY A 103 17.37 1.07 -10.38
N GLY A 104 16.43 1.91 -10.78
CA GLY A 104 16.26 2.30 -12.18
C GLY A 104 15.28 1.44 -12.97
N MET A 105 14.68 0.43 -12.35
CA MET A 105 13.71 -0.45 -13.00
C MET A 105 12.30 -0.02 -12.66
N LEU A 106 11.68 0.75 -13.55
CA LEU A 106 10.40 1.41 -13.29
C LEU A 106 9.20 0.47 -13.41
N ASP A 107 9.34 -0.64 -14.14
CA ASP A 107 8.27 -1.62 -14.31
C ASP A 107 8.49 -2.85 -13.41
N ALA A 108 7.42 -3.46 -12.98
CA ALA A 108 7.50 -4.74 -12.27
C ALA A 108 7.87 -5.84 -13.27
N ASP A 109 8.76 -6.76 -12.85
CA ASP A 109 9.02 -7.94 -13.66
C ASP A 109 7.88 -8.95 -13.47
N ASP A 110 7.89 -10.06 -14.23
CA ASP A 110 6.83 -11.06 -14.20
C ASP A 110 6.64 -11.67 -12.81
N THR A 111 7.74 -11.90 -12.09
CA THR A 111 7.69 -12.45 -10.74
C THR A 111 7.03 -11.50 -9.75
N MET A 112 7.40 -10.21 -9.81
CA MET A 112 6.81 -9.19 -8.93
C MET A 112 5.35 -8.95 -9.29
N GLN A 113 5.02 -8.97 -10.57
CA GLN A 113 3.65 -8.78 -11.02
C GLN A 113 2.77 -9.94 -10.52
N ALA A 114 3.24 -11.17 -10.64
CA ALA A 114 2.52 -12.35 -10.15
C ALA A 114 2.33 -12.28 -8.62
N ALA A 115 3.36 -11.87 -7.89
CA ALA A 115 3.28 -11.72 -6.43
C ALA A 115 2.25 -10.66 -6.06
N GLY A 116 2.23 -9.53 -6.76
CA GLY A 116 1.26 -8.47 -6.54
C GLY A 116 -0.16 -8.91 -6.83
N GLU A 117 -0.38 -9.65 -7.91
CA GLU A 117 -1.69 -10.17 -8.26
C GLU A 117 -2.21 -11.15 -7.21
N GLU A 118 -1.33 -12.00 -6.68
CA GLU A 118 -1.70 -12.94 -5.61
C GLU A 118 -2.11 -12.21 -4.34
N ILE A 119 -1.34 -11.21 -3.92
CA ILE A 119 -1.67 -10.42 -2.73
C ILE A 119 -2.98 -9.67 -2.95
N ALA A 120 -3.16 -9.05 -4.11
CA ALA A 120 -4.37 -8.31 -4.45
C ALA A 120 -5.60 -9.23 -4.43
N GLU A 121 -5.46 -10.46 -4.94
CA GLU A 121 -6.56 -11.43 -4.94
C GLU A 121 -6.91 -11.84 -3.51
N ARG A 122 -5.91 -12.08 -2.67
CA ARG A 122 -6.15 -12.39 -1.25
C ARG A 122 -6.88 -11.25 -0.55
N LEU A 123 -6.48 -10.01 -0.86
CA LEU A 123 -7.13 -8.83 -0.31
C LEU A 123 -8.58 -8.73 -0.76
N ARG A 124 -8.84 -8.91 -2.05
CA ARG A 124 -10.21 -8.89 -2.60
C ARG A 124 -11.09 -9.97 -1.97
N SER A 125 -10.51 -11.13 -1.71
CA SER A 125 -11.24 -12.24 -1.06
C SER A 125 -11.68 -11.88 0.35
N CYS A 126 -10.91 -11.03 1.05
CA CYS A 126 -11.26 -10.57 2.39
C CYS A 126 -12.35 -9.50 2.39
N ILE A 127 -12.49 -8.75 1.31
CA ILE A 127 -13.41 -7.61 1.24
C ILE A 127 -14.63 -7.87 0.36
N GLY A 128 -14.57 -8.92 -0.41
CA GLY A 128 -15.61 -9.29 -1.35
C GLY A 128 -16.67 -10.14 -0.76
#